data_975822cf690ee810edadf6c00537d1b9
#
_entry.id   975822cf690ee810edadf6c00537d1b9
#
_cell.length_a   1.000
_cell.length_b   1.000
_cell.length_c   1.000
_cell.angle_alpha   90.00
_cell.angle_beta   90.00
_cell.angle_gamma   90.00
#
_symmetry.space_group_name_H-M   'P 1'
#
loop_
_entity.id
_entity.type
_entity.pdbx_description
1 polymer ?
#
loop_
_entity_poly.entity_id
_entity_poly.type
_entity_poly.pdbx_seq_one_letter_code
_entity_poly.pdbx_strand_id
1 'polypeptide(L)'
;QTDAGLWEFRNLSQHHCYTYLFHWAGSLAAEKIAKVLKDEKMGKLAQKLGKNAKNKIEQCYSASKKGYSQAIGTDRMDASCLQLINMNYLDNNSDRAKAHLKAMEKELKASNGLFYRYKHQDDFGEPETTFLICAFWYVEALACVGRLDEAIEYFDNIVGYSNHVGLLSEDVNEKDG
;
A
#
# COMPACT_ATOMS: atom_id res chain seq x y z
N GLN A 1 -15.57 11.88 2.59
CA GLN A 1 -14.78 13.07 2.29
C GLN A 1 -13.55 12.66 1.49
N THR A 2 -13.17 13.45 0.49
CA THR A 2 -11.92 13.30 -0.26
C THR A 2 -10.75 13.87 0.55
N ASP A 3 -9.55 13.42 0.28
CA ASP A 3 -8.29 13.87 0.90
C ASP A 3 -7.14 13.87 -0.11
N ALA A 4 -5.96 14.33 0.32
CA ALA A 4 -4.76 14.42 -0.50
C ALA A 4 -3.95 13.10 -0.60
N GLY A 5 -4.42 12.02 0.06
CA GLY A 5 -3.72 10.74 0.12
C GLY A 5 -2.45 10.75 0.94
N LEU A 6 -1.75 9.61 0.96
CA LEU A 6 -0.48 9.45 1.69
C LEU A 6 0.60 10.41 1.18
N TRP A 7 0.63 10.66 -0.12
CA TRP A 7 1.67 11.44 -0.77
C TRP A 7 1.40 12.96 -0.78
N GLU A 8 0.33 13.39 -0.11
CA GLU A 8 -0.03 14.79 0.07
C GLU A 8 -0.15 15.57 -1.26
N PHE A 9 -0.83 14.97 -2.25
CA PHE A 9 -1.06 15.61 -3.54
C PHE A 9 -1.69 16.99 -3.39
N ARG A 10 -1.09 18.02 -3.97
CA ARG A 10 -1.55 19.40 -3.83
C ARG A 10 -2.78 19.72 -4.69
N ASN A 11 -2.83 19.15 -5.90
CA ASN A 11 -3.89 19.40 -6.88
C ASN A 11 -4.82 18.20 -7.10
N LEU A 12 -4.68 17.12 -6.31
CA LEU A 12 -5.45 15.90 -6.43
C LEU A 12 -6.09 15.52 -5.10
N SER A 13 -7.41 15.69 -4.99
CA SER A 13 -8.18 15.26 -3.83
C SER A 13 -9.15 14.17 -4.24
N GLN A 14 -8.97 12.96 -3.71
CA GLN A 14 -9.74 11.77 -4.08
C GLN A 14 -10.17 10.95 -2.85
N HIS A 15 -10.94 9.91 -3.11
CA HIS A 15 -11.27 8.87 -2.14
C HIS A 15 -10.19 7.78 -2.17
N HIS A 16 -9.06 8.04 -1.48
CA HIS A 16 -7.88 7.18 -1.52
C HIS A 16 -8.11 5.85 -0.79
N CYS A 17 -7.66 4.76 -1.43
CA CYS A 17 -7.72 3.40 -0.89
C CYS A 17 -6.95 3.29 0.45
N TYR A 18 -5.74 3.86 0.48
CA TYR A 18 -4.89 3.91 1.67
C TYR A 18 -5.59 4.57 2.87
N THR A 19 -6.23 5.72 2.67
CA THR A 19 -6.97 6.41 3.74
C THR A 19 -8.08 5.54 4.31
N TYR A 20 -8.84 4.86 3.46
CA TYR A 20 -9.88 3.94 3.92
C TYR A 20 -9.32 2.69 4.61
N LEU A 21 -8.16 2.19 4.19
CA LEU A 21 -7.48 1.09 4.87
C LEU A 21 -7.15 1.47 6.32
N PHE A 22 -6.64 2.67 6.56
CA PHE A 22 -6.34 3.13 7.92
C PHE A 22 -7.60 3.43 8.74
N HIS A 23 -8.67 3.91 8.11
CA HIS A 23 -9.97 4.01 8.79
C HIS A 23 -10.50 2.62 9.21
N TRP A 24 -10.35 1.60 8.35
CA TRP A 24 -10.72 0.23 8.67
C TRP A 24 -9.87 -0.32 9.83
N ALA A 25 -8.56 -0.20 9.75
CA ALA A 25 -7.63 -0.69 10.77
C ALA A 25 -7.85 0.00 12.13
N GLY A 26 -8.00 1.34 12.11
CA GLY A 26 -8.31 2.11 13.31
C GLY A 26 -9.65 1.73 13.93
N SER A 27 -10.65 1.43 13.10
CA SER A 27 -11.95 0.94 13.57
C SER A 27 -11.84 -0.42 14.25
N LEU A 28 -11.05 -1.35 13.70
CA LEU A 28 -10.79 -2.65 14.34
C LEU A 28 -10.07 -2.50 15.68
N ALA A 29 -9.09 -1.60 15.76
CA ALA A 29 -8.39 -1.31 17.00
C ALA A 29 -9.35 -0.71 18.05
N ALA A 30 -10.18 0.27 17.64
CA ALA A 30 -11.18 0.88 18.50
C ALA A 30 -12.22 -0.14 19.02
N GLU A 31 -12.65 -1.09 18.18
CA GLU A 31 -13.55 -2.18 18.59
C GLU A 31 -12.92 -3.06 19.67
N LYS A 32 -11.64 -3.45 19.50
CA LYS A 32 -10.90 -4.24 20.50
C LYS A 32 -10.78 -3.49 21.83
N ILE A 33 -10.46 -2.19 21.80
CA ILE A 33 -10.36 -1.33 22.98
C ILE A 33 -11.73 -1.22 23.66
N ALA A 34 -12.78 -0.94 22.90
CA ALA A 34 -14.15 -0.84 23.42
C ALA A 34 -14.60 -2.12 24.14
N LYS A 35 -14.23 -3.29 23.61
CA LYS A 35 -14.50 -4.59 24.22
C LYS A 35 -13.82 -4.72 25.60
N VAL A 36 -12.54 -4.33 25.69
CA VAL A 36 -11.79 -4.35 26.97
C VAL A 36 -12.40 -3.41 27.99
N LEU A 37 -12.80 -2.20 27.55
CA LEU A 37 -13.41 -1.17 28.40
C LEU A 37 -14.90 -1.41 28.67
N LYS A 38 -15.52 -2.42 28.07
CA LYS A 38 -16.97 -2.71 28.12
C LYS A 38 -17.82 -1.53 27.64
N ASP A 39 -17.31 -0.74 26.70
CA ASP A 39 -18.02 0.39 26.08
C ASP A 39 -18.77 -0.09 24.83
N GLU A 40 -20.01 -0.54 25.01
CA GLU A 40 -20.84 -1.02 23.91
C GLU A 40 -21.15 0.05 22.86
N LYS A 41 -21.29 1.32 23.26
CA LYS A 41 -21.60 2.42 22.34
C LYS A 41 -20.44 2.66 21.39
N MET A 42 -19.21 2.73 21.92
CA MET A 42 -18.00 2.85 21.14
C MET A 42 -17.81 1.63 20.24
N GLY A 43 -18.04 0.42 20.74
CA GLY A 43 -17.94 -0.82 19.97
C GLY A 43 -18.86 -0.82 18.74
N LYS A 44 -20.14 -0.47 18.92
CA LYS A 44 -21.11 -0.37 17.81
C LYS A 44 -20.73 0.71 16.79
N LEU A 45 -20.21 1.86 17.25
CA LEU A 45 -19.73 2.91 16.36
C LEU A 45 -18.53 2.44 15.55
N ALA A 46 -17.54 1.83 16.19
CA ALA A 46 -16.35 1.29 15.55
C ALA A 46 -16.70 0.25 14.47
N GLN A 47 -17.58 -0.70 14.76
CA GLN A 47 -18.07 -1.69 13.78
C GLN A 47 -18.72 -1.02 12.56
N LYS A 48 -19.58 -0.02 12.79
CA LYS A 48 -20.23 0.71 11.70
C LYS A 48 -19.20 1.42 10.81
N LEU A 49 -18.21 2.10 11.42
CA LEU A 49 -17.17 2.82 10.69
C LEU A 49 -16.26 1.86 9.92
N GLY A 50 -15.86 0.74 10.53
CA GLY A 50 -15.06 -0.30 9.88
C GLY A 50 -15.77 -0.92 8.68
N LYS A 51 -17.07 -1.21 8.78
CA LYS A 51 -17.88 -1.70 7.66
C LYS A 51 -17.96 -0.68 6.52
N ASN A 52 -18.14 0.60 6.85
CA ASN A 52 -18.17 1.67 5.84
C ASN A 52 -16.82 1.81 5.13
N ALA A 53 -15.71 1.79 5.89
CA ALA A 53 -14.37 1.84 5.32
C ALA A 53 -14.11 0.65 4.40
N LYS A 54 -14.45 -0.58 4.82
CA LYS A 54 -14.35 -1.78 3.99
C LYS A 54 -15.11 -1.63 2.67
N ASN A 55 -16.34 -1.13 2.69
CA ASN A 55 -17.14 -0.91 1.49
C ASN A 55 -16.47 0.10 0.53
N LYS A 56 -15.74 1.08 1.06
CA LYS A 56 -15.01 2.06 0.25
C LYS A 56 -13.72 1.46 -0.35
N ILE A 57 -13.00 0.63 0.41
CA ILE A 57 -11.84 -0.11 -0.12
C ILE A 57 -12.26 -1.00 -1.28
N GLU A 58 -13.37 -1.74 -1.16
CA GLU A 58 -13.87 -2.60 -2.24
C GLU A 58 -14.22 -1.82 -3.53
N GLN A 59 -14.60 -0.54 -3.42
CA GLN A 59 -14.83 0.32 -4.58
C GLN A 59 -13.54 0.74 -5.31
N CYS A 60 -12.37 0.56 -4.68
CA CYS A 60 -11.07 0.77 -5.32
C CYS A 60 -10.58 -0.43 -6.13
N TYR A 61 -11.29 -1.57 -6.09
CA TYR A 61 -10.88 -2.76 -6.84
C TYR A 61 -11.08 -2.59 -8.35
N SER A 62 -9.99 -2.74 -9.10
CA SER A 62 -9.98 -2.75 -10.56
C SER A 62 -10.03 -4.20 -11.08
N ALA A 63 -11.14 -4.59 -11.71
CA ALA A 63 -11.28 -5.92 -12.28
C ALA A 63 -10.33 -6.15 -13.47
N SER A 64 -10.05 -5.11 -14.25
CA SER A 64 -9.14 -5.17 -15.41
C SER A 64 -7.69 -5.47 -14.99
N LYS A 65 -7.25 -4.88 -13.87
CA LYS A 65 -5.90 -5.08 -13.32
C LYS A 65 -5.83 -6.22 -12.30
N LYS A 66 -6.97 -6.72 -11.82
CA LYS A 66 -7.08 -7.71 -10.74
C LYS A 66 -6.40 -7.25 -9.45
N GLY A 67 -6.46 -5.94 -9.16
CA GLY A 67 -5.81 -5.31 -8.02
C GLY A 67 -6.56 -4.07 -7.55
N TYR A 68 -6.14 -3.52 -6.41
CA TYR A 68 -6.73 -2.31 -5.86
C TYR A 68 -5.98 -1.08 -6.36
N SER A 69 -6.73 -0.12 -6.87
CA SER A 69 -6.23 1.15 -7.36
C SER A 69 -6.02 2.16 -6.23
N GLN A 70 -5.27 3.20 -6.52
CA GLN A 70 -5.00 4.34 -5.65
C GLN A 70 -6.26 4.92 -4.99
N ALA A 71 -7.35 5.06 -5.76
CA ALA A 71 -8.58 5.70 -5.31
C ALA A 71 -9.80 5.16 -6.06
N ILE A 72 -10.99 5.48 -5.55
CA ILE A 72 -12.26 5.17 -6.20
C ILE A 72 -12.35 5.90 -7.55
N GLY A 73 -12.77 5.18 -8.58
CA GLY A 73 -13.00 5.74 -9.92
C GLY A 73 -11.74 5.92 -10.79
N THR A 74 -10.62 5.34 -10.37
CA THR A 74 -9.39 5.26 -11.17
C THR A 74 -8.89 3.83 -11.25
N ASP A 75 -8.03 3.54 -12.22
CA ASP A 75 -7.30 2.28 -12.33
C ASP A 75 -5.78 2.45 -12.10
N ARG A 76 -5.36 3.65 -11.66
CA ARG A 76 -3.96 3.95 -11.33
C ARG A 76 -3.52 3.16 -10.12
N MET A 77 -2.37 2.49 -10.24
CA MET A 77 -1.78 1.76 -9.12
C MET A 77 -0.89 2.69 -8.28
N ASP A 78 -0.80 2.37 -6.99
CA ASP A 78 -0.06 3.14 -6.00
C ASP A 78 0.53 2.17 -4.97
N ALA A 79 1.82 2.29 -4.68
CA ALA A 79 2.54 1.38 -3.80
C ALA A 79 1.98 1.34 -2.37
N SER A 80 1.30 2.41 -1.92
CA SER A 80 0.61 2.40 -0.62
C SER A 80 -0.46 1.30 -0.51
N CYS A 81 -0.98 0.82 -1.66
CA CYS A 81 -1.92 -0.30 -1.69
C CYS A 81 -1.28 -1.67 -1.39
N LEU A 82 0.06 -1.80 -1.34
CA LEU A 82 0.74 -2.98 -0.79
C LEU A 82 0.33 -3.20 0.68
N GLN A 83 -0.01 -2.13 1.39
CA GLN A 83 -0.47 -2.20 2.77
C GLN A 83 -1.77 -3.00 2.96
N LEU A 84 -2.56 -3.23 1.90
CA LEU A 84 -3.72 -4.14 1.94
C LEU A 84 -3.31 -5.58 2.26
N ILE A 85 -2.11 -5.99 1.84
CA ILE A 85 -1.50 -7.29 2.17
C ILE A 85 -0.85 -7.21 3.55
N ASN A 86 0.05 -6.24 3.77
CA ASN A 86 0.87 -6.12 4.97
C ASN A 86 0.03 -5.94 6.24
N MET A 87 -1.10 -5.25 6.15
CA MET A 87 -2.04 -5.07 7.27
C MET A 87 -3.11 -6.18 7.36
N ASN A 88 -2.99 -7.25 6.57
CA ASN A 88 -3.94 -8.37 6.55
C ASN A 88 -5.40 -7.95 6.26
N TYR A 89 -5.61 -6.91 5.46
CA TYR A 89 -6.94 -6.61 4.93
C TYR A 89 -7.37 -7.68 3.93
N LEU A 90 -6.46 -8.06 3.04
CA LEU A 90 -6.60 -9.24 2.18
C LEU A 90 -6.15 -10.47 2.97
N ASP A 91 -6.84 -11.59 2.78
CA ASP A 91 -6.32 -12.88 3.22
C ASP A 91 -5.09 -13.20 2.36
N ASN A 92 -3.93 -13.26 2.99
CA ASN A 92 -2.62 -13.40 2.34
C ASN A 92 -2.47 -14.73 1.59
N ASN A 93 -3.27 -15.75 1.92
CA ASN A 93 -3.29 -17.02 1.21
C ASN A 93 -4.22 -17.00 -0.02
N SER A 94 -5.06 -15.96 -0.16
CA SER A 94 -6.06 -15.88 -1.22
C SER A 94 -5.44 -15.60 -2.60
N ASP A 95 -6.11 -16.08 -3.65
CA ASP A 95 -5.77 -15.73 -5.03
C ASP A 95 -5.90 -14.21 -5.28
N ARG A 96 -6.76 -13.53 -4.52
CA ARG A 96 -6.97 -12.10 -4.62
C ARG A 96 -5.75 -11.31 -4.14
N ALA A 97 -5.12 -11.71 -3.03
CA ALA A 97 -3.88 -11.11 -2.53
C ALA A 97 -2.73 -11.32 -3.52
N LYS A 98 -2.57 -12.56 -4.01
CA LYS A 98 -1.55 -12.91 -5.00
C LYS A 98 -1.73 -12.15 -6.33
N ALA A 99 -2.98 -12.01 -6.81
CA ALA A 99 -3.27 -11.25 -8.02
C ALA A 99 -3.00 -9.76 -7.83
N HIS A 100 -3.37 -9.20 -6.67
CA HIS A 100 -3.07 -7.80 -6.32
C HIS A 100 -1.57 -7.54 -6.30
N LEU A 101 -0.78 -8.38 -5.63
CA LEU A 101 0.68 -8.25 -5.61
C LEU A 101 1.27 -8.29 -7.03
N LYS A 102 0.82 -9.25 -7.86
CA LYS A 102 1.25 -9.34 -9.26
C LYS A 102 0.89 -8.10 -10.08
N ALA A 103 -0.25 -7.47 -9.82
CA ALA A 103 -0.63 -6.22 -10.47
C ALA A 103 0.30 -5.06 -10.06
N MET A 104 0.66 -4.98 -8.77
CA MET A 104 1.63 -4.02 -8.27
C MET A 104 3.00 -4.20 -8.90
N GLU A 105 3.52 -5.43 -8.97
CA GLU A 105 4.78 -5.76 -9.63
C GLU A 105 4.81 -5.28 -11.08
N LYS A 106 3.76 -5.62 -11.83
CA LYS A 106 3.67 -5.26 -13.25
C LYS A 106 3.67 -3.75 -13.49
N GLU A 107 3.02 -2.99 -12.63
CA GLU A 107 2.80 -1.56 -12.85
C GLU A 107 3.91 -0.70 -12.24
N LEU A 108 4.46 -1.10 -11.08
CA LEU A 108 5.30 -0.22 -10.27
C LEU A 108 6.74 -0.69 -10.11
N LYS A 109 7.07 -1.95 -10.43
CA LYS A 109 8.44 -2.43 -10.33
C LYS A 109 9.29 -1.82 -11.44
N ALA A 110 10.44 -1.26 -11.07
CA ALA A 110 11.42 -0.66 -11.96
C ALA A 110 12.40 -1.70 -12.52
N SER A 111 13.21 -1.34 -13.52
CA SER A 111 14.20 -2.22 -14.13
C SER A 111 15.31 -2.63 -13.17
N ASN A 112 15.68 -1.75 -12.23
CA ASN A 112 16.63 -2.02 -11.14
C ASN A 112 16.05 -2.90 -10.01
N GLY A 113 14.78 -3.31 -10.16
CA GLY A 113 14.07 -4.13 -9.19
C GLY A 113 13.38 -3.34 -8.07
N LEU A 114 13.65 -2.08 -7.86
CA LEU A 114 13.00 -1.24 -6.86
C LEU A 114 11.58 -0.86 -7.27
N PHE A 115 10.86 -0.13 -6.42
CA PHE A 115 9.47 0.24 -6.63
C PHE A 115 9.28 1.75 -6.74
N TYR A 116 8.51 2.17 -7.76
CA TYR A 116 7.93 3.50 -7.80
C TYR A 116 6.79 3.62 -6.80
N ARG A 117 6.62 4.79 -6.19
CA ARG A 117 5.41 5.09 -5.40
C ARG A 117 4.14 5.07 -6.25
N TYR A 118 4.21 5.62 -7.48
CA TYR A 118 3.24 5.58 -8.58
C TYR A 118 3.94 6.00 -9.88
N LYS A 119 3.27 5.83 -11.03
CA LYS A 119 3.83 6.19 -12.36
C LYS A 119 2.95 7.17 -13.13
N HIS A 120 2.10 7.92 -12.46
CA HIS A 120 1.31 8.97 -13.10
C HIS A 120 1.89 10.34 -12.78
N GLN A 121 1.62 11.32 -13.65
CA GLN A 121 1.99 12.71 -13.43
C GLN A 121 1.31 13.24 -12.16
N ASP A 122 2.10 13.91 -11.34
CA ASP A 122 1.68 14.64 -10.14
C ASP A 122 1.95 16.16 -10.31
N ASP A 123 2.02 16.87 -9.18
CA ASP A 123 2.28 18.31 -9.15
C ASP A 123 3.71 18.69 -9.62
N PHE A 124 4.61 17.73 -9.69
CA PHE A 124 6.02 17.91 -10.06
C PHE A 124 6.40 17.20 -11.37
N GLY A 125 5.47 16.54 -12.02
CA GLY A 125 5.68 15.73 -13.21
C GLY A 125 5.53 14.24 -12.97
N GLU A 126 6.06 13.42 -13.89
CA GLU A 126 6.12 11.97 -13.69
C GLU A 126 7.29 11.63 -12.75
N PRO A 127 7.12 10.70 -11.79
CA PRO A 127 8.20 10.28 -10.93
C PRO A 127 9.36 9.65 -11.72
N GLU A 128 10.57 10.18 -11.56
CA GLU A 128 11.79 9.70 -12.21
C GLU A 128 12.60 8.76 -11.30
N THR A 129 12.27 8.71 -10.01
CA THR A 129 12.96 7.92 -9.00
C THR A 129 12.06 6.86 -8.40
N THR A 130 12.66 5.75 -7.98
CA THR A 130 12.03 4.75 -7.13
C THR A 130 12.13 5.20 -5.67
N PHE A 131 11.22 4.72 -4.82
CA PHE A 131 11.10 5.15 -3.44
C PHE A 131 11.36 3.96 -2.50
N LEU A 132 12.43 4.01 -1.72
CA LEU A 132 12.90 2.82 -0.98
C LEU A 132 11.90 2.28 0.03
N ILE A 133 11.10 3.13 0.68
CA ILE A 133 10.05 2.64 1.57
C ILE A 133 9.05 1.72 0.85
N CYS A 134 8.74 2.00 -0.43
CA CYS A 134 7.86 1.16 -1.24
C CYS A 134 8.50 -0.21 -1.53
N ALA A 135 9.82 -0.25 -1.72
CA ALA A 135 10.56 -1.49 -1.88
C ALA A 135 10.52 -2.34 -0.60
N PHE A 136 10.65 -1.74 0.59
CA PHE A 136 10.48 -2.45 1.86
C PHE A 136 9.04 -2.97 2.06
N TRP A 137 8.03 -2.20 1.70
CA TRP A 137 6.64 -2.69 1.73
C TRP A 137 6.42 -3.88 0.80
N TYR A 138 7.12 -3.90 -0.32
CA TYR A 138 7.05 -5.03 -1.24
C TYR A 138 7.72 -6.28 -0.67
N VAL A 139 8.87 -6.15 0.02
CA VAL A 139 9.51 -7.26 0.76
C VAL A 139 8.52 -7.87 1.77
N GLU A 140 7.87 -7.03 2.56
CA GLU A 140 6.88 -7.46 3.53
C GLU A 140 5.70 -8.17 2.85
N ALA A 141 5.19 -7.63 1.75
CA ALA A 141 4.10 -8.23 0.99
C ALA A 141 4.47 -9.60 0.39
N LEU A 142 5.70 -9.75 -0.12
CA LEU A 142 6.24 -11.03 -0.59
C LEU A 142 6.23 -12.07 0.54
N ALA A 143 6.77 -11.72 1.70
CA ALA A 143 6.80 -12.60 2.86
C ALA A 143 5.39 -12.97 3.31
N CYS A 144 4.48 -12.01 3.35
CA CYS A 144 3.08 -12.23 3.73
C CYS A 144 2.34 -13.22 2.82
N VAL A 145 2.59 -13.20 1.51
CA VAL A 145 1.95 -14.14 0.57
C VAL A 145 2.71 -15.47 0.41
N GLY A 146 3.73 -15.72 1.24
CA GLY A 146 4.50 -16.97 1.28
C GLY A 146 5.65 -17.06 0.25
N ARG A 147 6.06 -15.95 -0.39
CA ARG A 147 7.20 -15.87 -1.31
C ARG A 147 8.48 -15.47 -0.54
N LEU A 148 8.82 -16.25 0.49
CA LEU A 148 9.86 -15.87 1.46
C LEU A 148 11.26 -15.81 0.84
N ASP A 149 11.63 -16.77 -0.02
CA ASP A 149 12.95 -16.76 -0.66
C ASP A 149 13.15 -15.51 -1.52
N GLU A 150 12.12 -15.13 -2.27
CA GLU A 150 12.13 -13.88 -3.05
C GLU A 150 12.18 -12.63 -2.16
N ALA A 151 11.50 -12.65 -1.03
CA ALA A 151 11.56 -11.55 -0.07
C ALA A 151 12.98 -11.33 0.48
N ILE A 152 13.69 -12.42 0.79
CA ILE A 152 15.07 -12.38 1.28
C ILE A 152 16.00 -11.84 0.18
N GLU A 153 15.94 -12.40 -1.02
CA GLU A 153 16.78 -11.94 -2.16
C GLU A 153 16.54 -10.45 -2.45
N TYR A 154 15.27 -10.03 -2.40
CA TYR A 154 14.90 -8.66 -2.67
C TYR A 154 15.35 -7.71 -1.56
N PHE A 155 15.27 -8.13 -0.30
CA PHE A 155 15.78 -7.38 0.84
C PHE A 155 17.29 -7.17 0.72
N ASP A 156 18.06 -8.22 0.39
CA ASP A 156 19.50 -8.13 0.21
C ASP A 156 19.86 -7.15 -0.93
N ASN A 157 19.07 -7.13 -2.00
CA ASN A 157 19.24 -6.14 -3.07
C ASN A 157 19.02 -4.70 -2.57
N ILE A 158 17.98 -4.45 -1.77
CA ILE A 158 17.73 -3.11 -1.21
C ILE A 158 18.87 -2.68 -0.29
N VAL A 159 19.34 -3.57 0.58
CA VAL A 159 20.48 -3.29 1.49
C VAL A 159 21.74 -2.92 0.72
N GLY A 160 21.93 -3.46 -0.49
CA GLY A 160 23.04 -3.13 -1.38
C GLY A 160 23.09 -1.65 -1.82
N TYR A 161 21.98 -0.90 -1.69
CA TYR A 161 21.94 0.55 -1.95
C TYR A 161 22.38 1.38 -0.73
N SER A 162 22.74 0.76 0.39
CA SER A 162 23.22 1.48 1.56
C SER A 162 24.62 2.04 1.32
N ASN A 163 24.90 3.20 1.90
CA ASN A 163 26.23 3.78 1.86
C ASN A 163 27.19 3.05 2.84
N HIS A 164 28.46 3.48 2.89
CA HIS A 164 29.52 2.86 3.70
C HIS A 164 29.27 2.88 5.24
N VAL A 165 28.27 3.63 5.70
CA VAL A 165 27.85 3.65 7.12
C VAL A 165 26.46 2.99 7.33
N GLY A 166 25.94 2.31 6.31
CA GLY A 166 24.68 1.57 6.38
C GLY A 166 23.41 2.43 6.28
N LEU A 167 23.51 3.69 5.81
CA LEU A 167 22.36 4.55 5.60
C LEU A 167 21.83 4.40 4.17
N LEU A 168 20.52 4.45 4.05
CA LEU A 168 19.78 4.44 2.77
C LEU A 168 19.29 5.85 2.46
N SER A 169 19.25 6.20 1.16
CA SER A 169 18.55 7.39 0.68
C SER A 169 17.04 7.17 0.72
N GLU A 170 16.27 8.23 0.58
CA GLU A 170 14.82 8.13 0.40
C GLU A 170 14.47 7.59 -0.98
N ASP A 171 15.10 8.15 -2.00
CA ASP A 171 14.91 7.83 -3.42
C ASP A 171 16.17 7.22 -4.05
N VAL A 172 15.96 6.42 -5.10
CA VAL A 172 17.03 5.88 -5.96
C VAL A 172 16.65 6.13 -7.41
N ASN A 173 17.57 6.72 -8.18
CA ASN A 173 17.37 6.90 -9.60
C ASN A 173 17.50 5.54 -10.32
N GLU A 174 16.57 5.25 -11.24
CA GLU A 174 16.57 3.97 -11.96
C GLU A 174 17.80 3.76 -12.85
N LYS A 175 18.40 4.86 -13.33
CA LYS A 175 19.51 4.83 -14.30
C LYS A 175 20.89 4.87 -13.65
N ASP A 176 21.00 5.62 -12.57
CA ASP A 176 22.30 5.96 -11.97
C ASP A 176 22.57 5.21 -10.64
N GLY A 177 21.57 4.57 -10.07
CA GLY A 177 21.64 3.83 -8.79
C GLY A 177 21.51 4.69 -7.57
#